data_75cc09256860ba4f60408f88a286c6f5
#
_entry.id   75cc09256860ba4f60408f88a286c6f5
#
_cell.length_a   1.000
_cell.length_b   1.000
_cell.length_c   1.000
_cell.angle_alpha   90.00
_cell.angle_beta   90.00
_cell.angle_gamma   90.00
#
_symmetry.space_group_name_H-M   'P 1'
#
loop_
_entity.id
_entity.type
_entity.pdbx_description
1 polymer ?
#
loop_
_entity_poly.entity_id
_entity_poly.type
_entity_poly.pdbx_seq_one_letter_code
_entity_poly.pdbx_strand_id
1 'polypeptide(L)' 'MKIERKRYVIMRKNRTEIWCGLSRNFYFKSIDDIGNTAVKTYRTKKQAEASCSSWNRDFEVVPVIESIEICEVEE' A
#
# COMPACT_ATOMS: atom_id res chain seq x y z
N MET A 1 17.57 13.96 7.25
CA MET A 1 17.80 13.05 6.11
C MET A 1 16.48 12.42 5.69
N LYS A 2 16.26 12.33 4.40
CA LYS A 2 15.04 11.78 3.85
C LYS A 2 15.37 10.66 2.87
N ILE A 3 14.69 9.54 3.02
CA ILE A 3 14.84 8.39 2.14
C ILE A 3 13.55 8.23 1.35
N GLU A 4 13.66 8.18 0.04
CA GLU A 4 12.52 7.93 -0.84
C GLU A 4 12.79 6.68 -1.65
N ARG A 5 11.77 5.83 -1.78
CA ARG A 5 11.90 4.63 -2.59
C ARG A 5 10.57 4.28 -3.25
N LYS A 6 10.68 3.68 -4.41
CA LYS A 6 9.52 3.23 -5.16
C LYS A 6 8.97 1.96 -4.54
N ARG A 7 7.66 1.95 -4.33
CA ARG A 7 6.93 0.80 -3.83
C ARG A 7 5.67 0.61 -4.68
N TYR A 8 4.98 -0.48 -4.43
CA TYR A 8 3.75 -0.80 -5.13
C TYR A 8 2.66 -1.09 -4.12
N VAL A 9 1.48 -0.61 -4.39
CA VAL A 9 0.28 -0.87 -3.56
C VAL A 9 -0.79 -1.48 -4.44
N ILE A 10 -1.74 -2.15 -3.80
CA ILE A 10 -2.88 -2.74 -4.49
C ILE A 10 -4.10 -1.89 -4.15
N MET A 11 -4.79 -1.42 -5.18
CA MET A 11 -5.97 -0.61 -5.04
C MET A 11 -7.12 -1.22 -5.81
N ARG A 12 -8.34 -0.89 -5.44
CA ARG A 12 -9.48 -1.19 -6.29
C ARG A 12 -9.34 -0.40 -7.58
N LYS A 13 -9.90 -0.94 -8.67
CA LYS A 13 -9.73 -0.38 -10.01
C LYS A 13 -10.19 1.07 -10.15
N ASN A 14 -11.13 1.48 -9.31
CA ASN A 14 -11.59 2.87 -9.26
C ASN A 14 -10.74 3.75 -8.32
N ARG A 15 -9.71 3.18 -7.71
CA ARG A 15 -8.79 3.86 -6.79
C ARG A 15 -9.45 4.50 -5.56
N THR A 16 -10.58 3.97 -5.14
CA THR A 16 -11.27 4.47 -3.94
C THR A 16 -10.85 3.77 -2.67
N GLU A 17 -10.34 2.53 -2.78
CA GLU A 17 -9.91 1.75 -1.64
C GLU A 17 -8.52 1.19 -1.85
N ILE A 18 -7.75 1.09 -0.77
CA ILE A 18 -6.38 0.59 -0.79
C ILE A 18 -6.23 -0.61 0.13
N TRP A 19 -5.43 -1.58 -0.32
CA TRP A 19 -5.14 -2.80 0.42
C TRP A 19 -4.20 -2.51 1.59
N CYS A 20 -4.64 -2.87 2.79
CA CYS A 20 -3.89 -2.64 4.02
C CYS A 20 -3.26 -3.91 4.59
N GLY A 21 -3.45 -5.03 3.92
CA GLY A 21 -2.85 -6.30 4.31
C GLY A 21 -3.84 -7.28 4.90
N LEU A 22 -3.36 -8.48 5.14
CA LEU A 22 -4.13 -9.51 5.81
C LEU A 22 -4.01 -9.33 7.31
N SER A 23 -5.13 -9.10 7.92
CA SER A 23 -5.35 -9.37 9.32
C SER A 23 -6.12 -10.69 9.38
N ARG A 24 -7.20 -10.78 10.11
CA ARG A 24 -8.07 -11.95 10.12
C ARG A 24 -9.01 -12.00 8.93
N ASN A 25 -9.21 -10.85 8.27
CA ASN A 25 -10.08 -10.68 7.13
C ASN A 25 -9.39 -9.82 6.08
N PHE A 26 -9.90 -9.87 4.86
CA PHE A 26 -9.51 -8.92 3.83
C PHE A 26 -9.74 -7.50 4.32
N TYR A 27 -8.69 -6.73 4.33
CA TYR A 27 -8.75 -5.39 4.88
C TYR A 27 -8.42 -4.34 3.83
N PHE A 28 -9.45 -3.74 3.29
CA PHE A 28 -9.38 -2.56 2.43
C PHE A 28 -9.92 -1.37 3.18
N LYS A 29 -9.32 -0.23 2.96
CA LYS A 29 -9.79 0.99 3.58
C LYS A 29 -9.94 2.08 2.54
N SER A 30 -10.98 2.89 2.67
CA SER A 30 -11.19 4.04 1.81
C SER A 30 -10.02 5.01 1.93
N ILE A 31 -9.60 5.57 0.79
CA ILE A 31 -8.53 6.56 0.76
C ILE A 31 -8.86 7.74 1.68
N ASP A 32 -10.12 8.14 1.72
CA ASP A 32 -10.54 9.27 2.55
C ASP A 32 -10.46 8.99 4.05
N ASP A 33 -10.51 7.72 4.44
CA ASP A 33 -10.49 7.29 5.83
C ASP A 33 -9.16 6.67 6.26
N ILE A 34 -8.15 6.72 5.38
CA ILE A 34 -6.89 6.02 5.64
C ILE A 34 -6.18 6.51 6.90
N GLY A 35 -6.16 7.83 7.12
CA GLY A 35 -5.54 8.40 8.31
C GLY A 35 -4.15 7.85 8.57
N ASN A 36 -3.94 7.32 9.78
CA ASN A 36 -2.68 6.69 10.19
C ASN A 36 -2.64 5.19 9.96
N THR A 37 -3.59 4.64 9.22
CA THR A 37 -3.64 3.21 8.93
C THR A 37 -2.44 2.79 8.09
N ALA A 38 -1.76 1.74 8.52
CA ALA A 38 -0.65 1.18 7.77
C ALA A 38 -1.14 0.54 6.47
N VAL A 39 -0.52 0.89 5.37
CA VAL A 39 -0.82 0.35 4.04
C VAL A 39 0.20 -0.73 3.71
N LYS A 40 -0.27 -1.85 3.16
CA LYS A 40 0.63 -2.90 2.70
C LYS A 40 1.32 -2.45 1.41
N THR A 41 2.66 -2.42 1.44
CA THR A 41 3.46 -2.10 0.26
C THR A 41 4.29 -3.28 -0.18
N TYR A 42 4.65 -3.30 -1.45
CA TYR A 42 5.45 -4.36 -2.05
C TYR A 42 6.68 -3.75 -2.74
N ARG A 43 7.79 -4.49 -2.71
CA ARG A 43 9.04 -4.04 -3.32
C ARG A 43 8.97 -4.00 -4.83
N THR A 44 8.28 -4.97 -5.43
CA THR A 44 8.19 -5.09 -6.88
C THR A 44 6.76 -5.23 -7.31
N LYS A 45 6.50 -4.81 -8.54
CA LYS A 45 5.20 -4.97 -9.18
C LYS A 45 4.79 -6.44 -9.23
N LYS A 46 5.74 -7.31 -9.52
CA LYS A 46 5.51 -8.76 -9.61
C LYS A 46 5.02 -9.34 -8.28
N GLN A 47 5.61 -8.91 -7.17
CA GLN A 47 5.17 -9.36 -5.85
C GLN A 47 3.74 -8.92 -5.56
N ALA A 48 3.40 -7.68 -5.89
CA ALA A 48 2.05 -7.17 -5.70
C ALA A 48 1.05 -7.92 -6.58
N GLU A 49 1.38 -8.14 -7.84
CA GLU A 49 0.53 -8.89 -8.77
C GLU A 49 0.32 -10.33 -8.30
N ALA A 50 1.36 -10.98 -7.83
CA ALA A 50 1.28 -12.34 -7.31
C ALA A 50 0.37 -12.41 -6.08
N SER A 51 0.41 -11.40 -5.24
CA SER A 51 -0.41 -11.33 -4.03
C SER A 51 -1.90 -11.25 -4.34
N CYS A 52 -2.28 -10.54 -5.39
CA CYS A 52 -3.69 -10.37 -5.75
C CYS A 52 -4.17 -11.24 -6.91
N SER A 53 -3.32 -12.10 -7.44
CA SER A 53 -3.64 -12.90 -8.64
C SER A 53 -4.81 -13.86 -8.44
N SER A 54 -5.02 -14.32 -7.21
CA SER A 54 -6.12 -15.23 -6.88
C SER A 54 -7.39 -14.52 -6.42
N TRP A 55 -7.37 -13.20 -6.32
CA TRP A 55 -8.52 -12.46 -5.86
C TRP A 55 -9.55 -12.32 -6.98
N ASN A 56 -10.77 -12.63 -6.67
CA ASN A 56 -11.85 -12.63 -7.65
C ASN A 56 -12.52 -11.25 -7.73
N ARG A 57 -11.72 -10.19 -7.88
CA ARG A 57 -12.20 -8.80 -7.97
C ARG A 57 -11.27 -7.99 -8.84
N ASP A 58 -11.74 -6.81 -9.24
CA ASP A 58 -10.96 -5.88 -10.03
C ASP A 58 -10.00 -5.08 -9.16
N PHE A 59 -8.72 -5.43 -9.24
CA PHE A 59 -7.65 -4.74 -8.55
C PHE A 59 -6.62 -4.26 -9.53
N GLU A 60 -5.91 -3.20 -9.16
CA GLU A 60 -4.76 -2.75 -9.92
C GLU A 60 -3.57 -2.52 -8.99
N VAL A 61 -2.38 -2.74 -9.53
CA VAL A 61 -1.13 -2.45 -8.83
C VAL A 61 -0.70 -1.05 -9.22
N VAL A 62 -0.50 -0.19 -8.24
CA VAL A 62 -0.18 1.22 -8.46
C VAL A 62 1.18 1.52 -7.88
N PRO A 63 2.10 2.14 -8.66
CA PRO A 63 3.38 2.57 -8.13
C PRO A 63 3.20 3.79 -7.23
N VAL A 64 3.94 3.80 -6.12
CA VAL A 64 3.92 4.91 -5.16
C VAL A 64 5.34 5.21 -4.71
N ILE A 65 5.52 6.37 -4.13
CA ILE A 65 6.78 6.75 -3.48
C ILE A 65 6.59 6.67 -1.98
N GLU A 66 7.38 5.82 -1.34
CA GLU A 66 7.43 5.75 0.10
C GLU A 66 8.54 6.67 0.60
N SER A 67 8.20 7.56 1.51
CA SER A 67 9.13 8.51 2.09
C SER A 67 9.36 8.20 3.55
N ILE A 68 10.62 8.17 3.95
CA ILE A 68 11.01 8.01 5.35
C ILE A 68 11.88 9.19 5.71
N GLU A 69 11.45 9.98 6.67
CA GLU A 69 12.22 11.10 7.17
C GLU A 69 12.86 10.73 8.49
N ILE A 70 14.17 10.94 8.59
CA ILE A 70 14.93 10.63 9.78
C ILE A 70 15.01 11.89 10.63
N CYS A 71 14.48 11.81 11.84
CA CYS A 71 14.58 12.87 12.82
C CYS A 71 15.94 12.77 13.51
N GLU A 72 16.75 13.79 13.39
CA GLU A 72 18.09 13.84 13.98
C GLU A 72 18.07 14.24 15.44
N VAL A 73 16.97 14.84 15.88
CA VAL A 73 16.77 15.24 17.27
C VAL A 73 15.59 14.48 17.83
N GLU A 74 15.84 13.73 18.88
CA GLU A 74 14.81 12.97 19.58
C GLU A 74 14.56 13.63 20.93
N GLU A 75 13.30 13.91 21.21
CA GLU A 75 12.88 14.49 22.48
C GLU A 75 12.12 13.49 23.33
#